data_49610f6343303a75a518a78e07804427
#
_entry.id   49610f6343303a75a518a78e07804427
#
_cell.length_a   1.000
_cell.length_b   1.000
_cell.length_c   1.000
_cell.angle_alpha   90.00
_cell.angle_beta   90.00
_cell.angle_gamma   90.00
#
_symmetry.space_group_name_H-M   'P 1'
#
loop_
_entity.id
_entity.type
_entity.pdbx_description
1 polymer ?
#
loop_
_entity_poly.entity_id
_entity_poly.type
_entity_poly.pdbx_seq_one_letter_code
_entity_poly.pdbx_strand_id
1 'polypeptide(L)'
;SNIAFAFEWSRFAEEAGGDLWSIVNAIRVRKTHANLMFPNIGVGGYCLTKDPLLASWARKNFFGSKNDLEMSVESVSTNDQMPFFAYKRIKSVFGKLDEKKVVFLGVSYRGDVGDTRFSPVETLYRLIKSDTYFIKIHDPYISTWEEVDVDVFSDLDDVLTSDTDIIIISTAHSSYNSEELISKILCLPRCKIFD
;
A
#
# COMPACT_ATOMS: atom_id res chain seq x y z
N SER A 1 -11.98 5.55 -8.30
CA SER A 1 -12.32 6.93 -7.84
C SER A 1 -12.45 7.03 -6.31
N ASN A 2 -13.26 6.18 -5.62
CA ASN A 2 -13.47 6.30 -4.18
C ASN A 2 -12.18 6.23 -3.34
N ILE A 3 -11.24 5.35 -3.71
CA ILE A 3 -9.97 5.22 -3.00
C ILE A 3 -9.07 6.43 -3.28
N ALA A 4 -9.00 6.89 -4.53
CA ALA A 4 -8.25 8.09 -4.88
C ALA A 4 -8.77 9.32 -4.11
N PHE A 5 -10.10 9.49 -4.03
CA PHE A 5 -10.74 10.53 -3.23
C PHE A 5 -10.37 10.41 -1.73
N ALA A 6 -10.52 9.21 -1.15
CA ALA A 6 -10.17 8.98 0.25
C ALA A 6 -8.68 9.27 0.52
N PHE A 7 -7.82 8.96 -0.44
CA PHE A 7 -6.39 9.24 -0.34
C PHE A 7 -6.07 10.75 -0.34
N GLU A 8 -6.68 11.54 -1.21
CA GLU A 8 -6.51 13.01 -1.15
C GLU A 8 -6.95 13.58 0.18
N TRP A 9 -8.10 13.12 0.68
CA TRP A 9 -8.62 13.57 1.97
C TRP A 9 -7.78 13.08 3.17
N SER A 10 -7.10 11.93 3.07
CA SER A 10 -6.18 11.49 4.12
C SER A 10 -5.01 12.46 4.29
N ARG A 11 -4.48 12.96 3.18
CA ARG A 11 -3.40 13.95 3.21
C ARG A 11 -3.84 15.26 3.85
N PHE A 12 -5.01 15.75 3.45
CA PHE A 12 -5.58 16.96 4.05
C PHE A 12 -5.88 16.77 5.55
N ALA A 13 -6.42 15.61 5.93
CA ALA A 13 -6.68 15.31 7.34
C ALA A 13 -5.37 15.27 8.16
N GLU A 14 -4.29 14.66 7.64
CA GLU A 14 -2.98 14.68 8.30
C GLU A 14 -2.45 16.11 8.48
N GLU A 15 -2.52 16.95 7.44
CA GLU A 15 -2.10 18.35 7.51
C GLU A 15 -2.90 19.15 8.54
N ALA A 16 -4.18 18.84 8.69
CA ALA A 16 -5.08 19.46 9.67
C ALA A 16 -4.99 18.85 11.08
N GLY A 17 -4.18 17.81 11.27
CA GLY A 17 -4.08 17.07 12.55
C GLY A 17 -5.30 16.19 12.84
N GLY A 18 -6.08 15.83 11.82
CA GLY A 18 -7.24 14.96 11.92
C GLY A 18 -6.91 13.48 11.66
N ASP A 19 -7.80 12.61 12.13
CA ASP A 19 -7.73 11.16 11.86
C ASP A 19 -8.78 10.74 10.84
N LEU A 20 -8.33 10.44 9.62
CA LEU A 20 -9.24 10.05 8.54
C LEU A 20 -9.94 8.71 8.83
N TRP A 21 -9.32 7.78 9.56
CA TRP A 21 -9.97 6.51 9.92
C TRP A 21 -11.23 6.73 10.74
N SER A 22 -11.15 7.60 11.75
CA SER A 22 -12.31 8.02 12.55
C SER A 22 -13.36 8.72 11.70
N ILE A 23 -12.95 9.59 10.78
CA ILE A 23 -13.85 10.33 9.88
C ILE A 23 -14.58 9.35 8.95
N VAL A 24 -13.86 8.45 8.28
CA VAL A 24 -14.44 7.45 7.38
C VAL A 24 -15.40 6.54 8.13
N ASN A 25 -15.03 6.05 9.32
CA ASN A 25 -15.91 5.22 10.14
C ASN A 25 -17.20 5.95 10.51
N ALA A 26 -17.13 7.22 10.92
CA ALA A 26 -18.29 8.02 11.22
C ALA A 26 -19.23 8.23 10.02
N ILE A 27 -18.66 8.42 8.82
CA ILE A 27 -19.43 8.57 7.58
C ILE A 27 -20.11 7.26 7.20
N ARG A 28 -19.41 6.11 7.34
CA ARG A 28 -19.90 4.78 6.97
C ARG A 28 -21.07 4.27 7.82
N VAL A 29 -21.38 4.90 8.96
CA VAL A 29 -22.58 4.62 9.74
C VAL A 29 -23.85 4.84 8.91
N ARG A 30 -23.83 5.75 7.95
CA ARG A 30 -24.93 5.95 7.01
C ARG A 30 -24.91 4.84 5.95
N LYS A 31 -26.01 4.10 5.79
CA LYS A 31 -26.15 3.02 4.80
C LYS A 31 -25.79 3.47 3.36
N THR A 32 -26.08 4.70 3.00
CA THR A 32 -25.77 5.29 1.68
C THR A 32 -24.28 5.58 1.45
N HIS A 33 -23.48 5.59 2.50
CA HIS A 33 -22.05 5.89 2.47
C HIS A 33 -21.18 4.70 2.98
N ALA A 34 -21.80 3.54 3.20
CA ALA A 34 -21.11 2.37 3.74
C ALA A 34 -20.00 1.82 2.83
N ASN A 35 -19.99 2.21 1.55
CA ASN A 35 -19.00 1.82 0.55
C ASN A 35 -17.82 2.81 0.41
N LEU A 36 -17.74 3.83 1.24
CA LEU A 36 -16.56 4.69 1.26
C LEU A 36 -15.34 3.86 1.68
N MET A 37 -14.29 3.90 0.86
CA MET A 37 -13.09 3.10 1.06
C MET A 37 -12.09 3.81 1.98
N PHE A 38 -11.30 3.04 2.70
CA PHE A 38 -10.15 3.57 3.43
C PHE A 38 -8.98 3.83 2.47
N PRO A 39 -8.14 4.83 2.75
CA PRO A 39 -6.89 5.01 2.01
C PRO A 39 -5.96 3.82 2.28
N ASN A 40 -5.10 3.52 1.32
CA ASN A 40 -4.03 2.54 1.43
C ASN A 40 -2.85 2.94 0.53
N ILE A 41 -1.87 2.07 0.33
CA ILE A 41 -0.70 2.32 -0.51
C ILE A 41 -1.08 2.46 -2.00
N GLY A 42 -2.23 1.95 -2.41
CA GLY A 42 -2.77 2.00 -3.77
C GLY A 42 -3.63 0.79 -4.10
N VAL A 43 -4.30 0.86 -5.22
CA VAL A 43 -5.07 -0.23 -5.82
C VAL A 43 -4.20 -0.92 -6.86
N GLY A 44 -4.05 -2.22 -6.73
CA GLY A 44 -3.36 -3.06 -7.70
C GLY A 44 -4.32 -3.96 -8.48
N GLY A 45 -3.76 -4.99 -9.07
CA GLY A 45 -4.45 -5.93 -9.93
C GLY A 45 -4.64 -5.41 -11.35
N TYR A 46 -5.06 -6.30 -12.23
CA TYR A 46 -4.98 -6.07 -13.67
C TYR A 46 -6.06 -5.11 -14.20
N CYS A 47 -7.31 -5.23 -13.74
CA CYS A 47 -8.43 -4.52 -14.36
C CYS A 47 -8.50 -3.05 -13.95
N LEU A 48 -8.43 -2.74 -12.65
CA LEU A 48 -8.68 -1.38 -12.16
C LEU A 48 -7.55 -0.40 -12.52
N THR A 49 -6.36 -0.90 -12.79
CA THR A 49 -5.20 -0.08 -13.15
C THR A 49 -5.15 0.30 -14.63
N LYS A 50 -5.76 -0.50 -15.54
CA LYS A 50 -5.67 -0.26 -16.98
C LYS A 50 -7.01 -0.01 -17.69
N ASP A 51 -8.11 -0.64 -17.27
CA ASP A 51 -9.37 -0.58 -18.02
C ASP A 51 -9.95 0.84 -18.11
N PRO A 52 -9.82 1.73 -17.11
CA PRO A 52 -10.21 3.11 -17.25
C PRO A 52 -9.42 3.85 -18.33
N LEU A 53 -8.12 3.56 -18.46
CA LEU A 53 -7.26 4.14 -19.50
C LEU A 53 -7.60 3.61 -20.88
N LEU A 54 -7.87 2.29 -20.98
CA LEU A 54 -8.30 1.66 -22.21
C LEU A 54 -9.64 2.23 -22.69
N ALA A 55 -10.60 2.44 -21.77
CA ALA A 55 -11.89 3.07 -22.09
C ALA A 55 -11.72 4.50 -22.59
N SER A 56 -10.83 5.30 -21.97
CA SER A 56 -10.51 6.64 -22.41
C SER A 56 -9.87 6.65 -23.80
N TRP A 57 -8.92 5.74 -24.04
CA TRP A 57 -8.31 5.55 -25.35
C TRP A 57 -9.33 5.16 -26.42
N ALA A 58 -10.22 4.20 -26.13
CA ALA A 58 -11.26 3.77 -27.07
C ALA A 58 -12.22 4.90 -27.40
N ARG A 59 -12.59 5.73 -26.44
CA ARG A 59 -13.44 6.90 -26.63
C ARG A 59 -12.85 7.87 -27.67
N LYS A 60 -11.54 8.12 -27.60
CA LYS A 60 -10.84 8.98 -28.56
C LYS A 60 -10.75 8.34 -29.94
N ASN A 61 -10.33 7.08 -30.00
CA ASN A 61 -9.93 6.45 -31.25
C ASN A 61 -11.09 5.85 -32.05
N PHE A 62 -12.13 5.35 -31.37
CA PHE A 62 -13.28 4.72 -32.04
C PHE A 62 -14.51 5.60 -32.09
N PHE A 63 -14.71 6.50 -31.12
CA PHE A 63 -15.89 7.35 -31.06
C PHE A 63 -15.61 8.82 -31.42
N GLY A 64 -14.37 9.15 -31.76
CA GLY A 64 -13.98 10.49 -32.22
C GLY A 64 -14.17 11.59 -31.14
N SER A 65 -14.27 11.23 -29.87
CA SER A 65 -14.42 12.21 -28.80
C SER A 65 -13.13 13.00 -28.59
N LYS A 66 -13.26 14.32 -28.44
CA LYS A 66 -12.13 15.19 -28.12
C LYS A 66 -11.78 15.19 -26.63
N ASN A 67 -12.70 14.72 -25.78
CA ASN A 67 -12.52 14.75 -24.31
C ASN A 67 -12.16 13.37 -23.79
N ASP A 68 -11.33 13.34 -22.77
CA ASP A 68 -11.01 12.14 -21.99
C ASP A 68 -12.17 11.70 -21.06
N LEU A 69 -12.03 10.54 -20.47
CA LEU A 69 -12.74 10.16 -19.25
C LEU A 69 -11.94 10.71 -18.05
N GLU A 70 -11.96 12.04 -17.90
CA GLU A 70 -11.06 12.79 -17.02
C GLU A 70 -11.02 12.24 -15.58
N MET A 71 -12.17 12.05 -14.94
CA MET A 71 -12.23 11.50 -13.58
C MET A 71 -11.62 10.10 -13.47
N SER A 72 -11.78 9.27 -14.50
CA SER A 72 -11.24 7.91 -14.52
C SER A 72 -9.73 7.92 -14.72
N VAL A 73 -9.24 8.72 -15.63
CA VAL A 73 -7.80 8.89 -15.90
C VAL A 73 -7.10 9.48 -14.68
N GLU A 74 -7.67 10.54 -14.08
CA GLU A 74 -7.12 11.18 -12.91
C GLU A 74 -7.12 10.26 -11.69
N SER A 75 -8.15 9.42 -11.53
CA SER A 75 -8.17 8.41 -10.45
C SER A 75 -7.05 7.37 -10.58
N VAL A 76 -6.68 6.98 -11.81
CA VAL A 76 -5.53 6.09 -12.03
C VAL A 76 -4.22 6.84 -11.75
N SER A 77 -4.08 8.07 -12.23
CA SER A 77 -2.93 8.92 -11.98
C SER A 77 -2.69 9.13 -10.48
N THR A 78 -3.76 9.45 -9.74
CA THR A 78 -3.70 9.58 -8.26
C THR A 78 -3.29 8.27 -7.61
N ASN A 79 -3.85 7.13 -8.07
CA ASN A 79 -3.49 5.80 -7.57
C ASN A 79 -1.98 5.54 -7.74
N ASP A 80 -1.43 5.82 -8.89
CA ASP A 80 -0.01 5.59 -9.20
C ASP A 80 0.92 6.46 -8.34
N GLN A 81 0.41 7.56 -7.79
CA GLN A 81 1.15 8.44 -6.89
C GLN A 81 1.15 7.95 -5.42
N MET A 82 0.22 7.08 -5.01
CA MET A 82 0.06 6.65 -3.60
C MET A 82 1.35 6.05 -3.01
N PRO A 83 2.08 5.13 -3.68
CA PRO A 83 3.31 4.57 -3.14
C PRO A 83 4.40 5.62 -2.90
N PHE A 84 4.46 6.66 -3.73
CA PHE A 84 5.43 7.76 -3.56
C PHE A 84 5.13 8.61 -2.33
N PHE A 85 3.86 8.80 -2.00
CA PHE A 85 3.47 9.50 -0.77
C PHE A 85 3.78 8.66 0.47
N ALA A 86 3.47 7.34 0.43
CA ALA A 86 3.85 6.43 1.49
C ALA A 86 5.37 6.48 1.73
N TYR A 87 6.17 6.41 0.68
CA TYR A 87 7.63 6.55 0.77
C TYR A 87 8.06 7.87 1.39
N LYS A 88 7.51 9.00 0.93
CA LYS A 88 7.82 10.32 1.51
C LYS A 88 7.45 10.38 2.99
N ARG A 89 6.32 9.79 3.37
CA ARG A 89 5.87 9.74 4.76
C ARG A 89 6.83 8.91 5.62
N ILE A 90 7.23 7.74 5.14
CA ILE A 90 8.23 6.88 5.78
C ILE A 90 9.52 7.68 6.01
N LYS A 91 10.03 8.36 4.99
CA LYS A 91 11.25 9.20 5.09
C LYS A 91 11.08 10.34 6.09
N SER A 92 9.91 10.98 6.15
CA SER A 92 9.66 12.08 7.08
C SER A 92 9.60 11.62 8.54
N VAL A 93 9.08 10.41 8.79
CA VAL A 93 8.91 9.86 10.14
C VAL A 93 10.17 9.16 10.64
N PHE A 94 10.82 8.38 9.78
CA PHE A 94 11.94 7.52 10.18
C PHE A 94 13.31 8.07 9.79
N GLY A 95 13.35 9.15 9.01
CA GLY A 95 14.59 9.78 8.56
C GLY A 95 15.32 8.97 7.49
N LYS A 96 16.64 8.94 7.55
CA LYS A 96 17.48 8.17 6.63
C LYS A 96 17.30 6.67 6.86
N LEU A 97 17.30 5.91 5.76
CA LEU A 97 17.05 4.47 5.76
C LEU A 97 18.32 3.63 5.46
N ASP A 98 19.43 4.25 5.16
CA ASP A 98 20.66 3.63 4.65
C ASP A 98 21.20 2.46 5.51
N GLU A 99 20.99 2.48 6.82
CA GLU A 99 21.40 1.40 7.73
C GLU A 99 20.21 0.72 8.42
N LYS A 100 18.98 1.02 7.98
CA LYS A 100 17.77 0.49 8.60
C LYS A 100 17.42 -0.88 8.07
N LYS A 101 17.08 -1.78 8.98
CA LYS A 101 16.50 -3.09 8.66
C LYS A 101 15.00 -2.96 8.54
N VAL A 102 14.52 -3.11 7.32
CA VAL A 102 13.11 -2.91 6.96
C VAL A 102 12.46 -4.26 6.68
N VAL A 103 11.31 -4.49 7.25
CA VAL A 103 10.48 -5.68 6.99
C VAL A 103 9.18 -5.24 6.32
N PHE A 104 8.89 -5.83 5.15
CA PHE A 104 7.59 -5.72 4.52
C PHE A 104 6.70 -6.89 4.96
N LEU A 105 5.50 -6.59 5.43
CA LEU A 105 4.46 -7.56 5.71
C LEU A 105 3.37 -7.47 4.64
N GLY A 106 3.37 -8.45 3.73
CA GLY A 106 2.48 -8.53 2.58
C GLY A 106 3.00 -7.77 1.36
N VAL A 107 2.98 -8.42 0.20
CA VAL A 107 3.37 -7.83 -1.10
C VAL A 107 2.30 -8.03 -2.18
N SER A 108 1.29 -8.83 -1.88
CA SER A 108 0.12 -9.00 -2.76
C SER A 108 -0.65 -7.69 -2.92
N TYR A 109 -1.32 -7.52 -4.07
CA TYR A 109 -2.11 -6.32 -4.30
C TYR A 109 -3.38 -6.25 -3.44
N ARG A 110 -3.76 -7.36 -2.81
CA ARG A 110 -4.96 -7.50 -1.97
C ARG A 110 -4.71 -8.49 -0.83
N GLY A 111 -5.35 -8.26 0.31
CA GLY A 111 -5.32 -9.20 1.43
C GLY A 111 -5.92 -10.57 1.08
N ASP A 112 -5.34 -11.61 1.68
CA ASP A 112 -5.76 -13.02 1.60
C ASP A 112 -5.75 -13.62 0.19
N VAL A 113 -4.87 -13.12 -0.67
CA VAL A 113 -4.58 -13.69 -1.99
C VAL A 113 -3.09 -13.68 -2.28
N GLY A 114 -2.60 -14.67 -3.03
CA GLY A 114 -1.22 -14.74 -3.49
C GLY A 114 -1.06 -14.17 -4.91
N ASP A 115 -1.34 -12.88 -5.10
CA ASP A 115 -1.24 -12.23 -6.41
C ASP A 115 -0.54 -10.87 -6.29
N THR A 116 0.64 -10.77 -6.89
CA THR A 116 1.50 -9.58 -6.85
C THR A 116 1.36 -8.68 -8.07
N ARG A 117 0.60 -9.13 -9.08
CA ARG A 117 0.49 -8.40 -10.35
C ARG A 117 -0.04 -6.98 -10.17
N PHE A 118 0.76 -6.01 -10.62
CA PHE A 118 0.46 -4.58 -10.45
C PHE A 118 0.24 -4.18 -8.99
N SER A 119 0.89 -4.87 -8.05
CA SER A 119 0.84 -4.46 -6.64
C SER A 119 1.52 -3.09 -6.47
N PRO A 120 0.88 -2.11 -5.85
CA PRO A 120 1.50 -0.82 -5.56
C PRO A 120 2.68 -0.96 -4.59
N VAL A 121 2.74 -2.08 -3.85
CA VAL A 121 3.87 -2.39 -2.95
C VAL A 121 5.17 -2.54 -3.72
N GLU A 122 5.13 -2.98 -5.00
CA GLU A 122 6.33 -3.06 -5.84
C GLU A 122 7.03 -1.69 -5.97
N THR A 123 6.25 -0.65 -6.28
CA THR A 123 6.79 0.71 -6.38
C THR A 123 7.39 1.17 -5.06
N LEU A 124 6.69 0.95 -3.95
CA LEU A 124 7.19 1.30 -2.62
C LEU A 124 8.47 0.53 -2.27
N TYR A 125 8.49 -0.77 -2.54
CA TYR A 125 9.67 -1.61 -2.32
C TYR A 125 10.89 -1.12 -3.11
N ARG A 126 10.72 -0.82 -4.41
CA ARG A 126 11.82 -0.32 -5.26
C ARG A 126 12.38 1.01 -4.73
N LEU A 127 11.51 1.90 -4.25
CA LEU A 127 11.91 3.17 -3.62
C LEU A 127 12.70 2.95 -2.32
N ILE A 128 12.21 2.08 -1.43
CA ILE A 128 12.89 1.75 -0.17
C ILE A 128 14.24 1.04 -0.46
N LYS A 129 14.26 0.13 -1.44
CA LYS A 129 15.48 -0.60 -1.84
C LYS A 129 16.57 0.32 -2.38
N SER A 130 16.24 1.48 -2.92
CA SER A 130 17.23 2.47 -3.33
C SER A 130 17.93 3.16 -2.15
N ASP A 131 17.32 3.12 -0.98
CA ASP A 131 17.85 3.73 0.24
C ASP A 131 18.51 2.72 1.20
N THR A 132 18.06 1.46 1.23
CA THR A 132 18.65 0.41 2.08
C THR A 132 18.66 -0.96 1.39
N TYR A 133 19.68 -1.75 1.69
CA TYR A 133 19.81 -3.14 1.22
C TYR A 133 19.29 -4.17 2.23
N PHE A 134 19.00 -3.74 3.47
CA PHE A 134 18.58 -4.63 4.55
C PHE A 134 17.05 -4.75 4.57
N ILE A 135 16.49 -5.42 3.55
CA ILE A 135 15.05 -5.63 3.42
C ILE A 135 14.76 -7.12 3.52
N LYS A 136 13.80 -7.47 4.38
CA LYS A 136 13.16 -8.79 4.41
C LYS A 136 11.69 -8.65 4.09
N ILE A 137 11.11 -9.67 3.49
CA ILE A 137 9.73 -9.68 3.04
C ILE A 137 9.04 -10.93 3.57
N HIS A 138 7.89 -10.76 4.16
CA HIS A 138 6.99 -11.85 4.54
C HIS A 138 5.65 -11.71 3.82
N ASP A 139 5.16 -12.80 3.27
CA ASP A 139 3.79 -12.91 2.76
C ASP A 139 3.32 -14.36 2.97
N PRO A 140 2.14 -14.59 3.57
CA PRO A 140 1.68 -15.95 3.88
C PRO A 140 1.25 -16.74 2.66
N TYR A 141 1.11 -16.12 1.49
CA TYR A 141 0.57 -16.75 0.27
C TYR A 141 1.57 -16.84 -0.86
N ILE A 142 2.79 -16.29 -0.70
CA ILE A 142 3.79 -16.18 -1.76
C ILE A 142 5.15 -16.62 -1.22
N SER A 143 5.89 -17.40 -1.99
CA SER A 143 7.26 -17.81 -1.66
C SER A 143 8.32 -17.05 -2.48
N THR A 144 7.95 -16.53 -3.64
CA THR A 144 8.83 -15.76 -4.52
C THR A 144 8.06 -14.60 -5.12
N TRP A 145 8.63 -13.41 -5.09
CA TRP A 145 8.05 -12.23 -5.73
C TRP A 145 8.71 -12.01 -7.09
N GLU A 146 8.05 -12.53 -8.14
CA GLU A 146 8.61 -12.63 -9.49
C GLU A 146 8.96 -11.26 -10.09
N GLU A 147 8.14 -10.22 -9.86
CA GLU A 147 8.31 -8.89 -10.44
C GLU A 147 9.60 -8.17 -10.00
N VAL A 148 10.17 -8.59 -8.88
CA VAL A 148 11.40 -8.01 -8.32
C VAL A 148 12.50 -9.03 -8.08
N ASP A 149 12.24 -10.31 -8.42
CA ASP A 149 13.17 -11.44 -8.31
C ASP A 149 13.78 -11.56 -6.89
N VAL A 150 12.88 -11.68 -5.89
CA VAL A 150 13.27 -11.84 -4.48
C VAL A 150 12.48 -12.96 -3.81
N ASP A 151 13.14 -13.66 -2.90
CA ASP A 151 12.50 -14.64 -2.04
C ASP A 151 11.64 -13.97 -0.98
N VAL A 152 10.50 -14.59 -0.68
CA VAL A 152 9.55 -14.16 0.34
C VAL A 152 9.49 -15.21 1.44
N PHE A 153 9.65 -14.78 2.67
CA PHE A 153 9.60 -15.66 3.83
C PHE A 153 8.15 -15.99 4.19
N SER A 154 7.90 -17.24 4.54
CA SER A 154 6.59 -17.71 5.02
C SER A 154 6.47 -17.72 6.54
N ASP A 155 7.59 -17.64 7.26
CA ASP A 155 7.64 -17.61 8.72
C ASP A 155 8.00 -16.19 9.21
N LEU A 156 7.20 -15.69 10.14
CA LEU A 156 7.44 -14.38 10.77
C LEU A 156 8.73 -14.34 11.58
N ASP A 157 9.17 -15.46 12.14
CA ASP A 157 10.38 -15.52 12.96
C ASP A 157 11.66 -15.35 12.10
N ASP A 158 11.58 -15.68 10.82
CA ASP A 158 12.69 -15.47 9.89
C ASP A 158 12.89 -13.99 9.53
N VAL A 159 11.86 -13.17 9.66
CA VAL A 159 11.89 -11.76 9.26
C VAL A 159 11.88 -10.80 10.46
N LEU A 160 11.15 -11.12 11.53
CA LEU A 160 11.03 -10.28 12.72
C LEU A 160 12.14 -10.62 13.71
N THR A 161 13.25 -9.93 13.61
CA THR A 161 14.44 -10.14 14.45
C THR A 161 14.66 -8.96 15.39
N SER A 162 15.39 -9.15 16.49
CA SER A 162 15.63 -8.12 17.53
C SER A 162 16.30 -6.85 16.99
N ASP A 163 16.85 -6.90 15.80
CA ASP A 163 17.51 -5.79 15.11
C ASP A 163 16.66 -5.17 13.97
N THR A 164 15.37 -5.57 13.86
CA THR A 164 14.42 -4.92 12.96
C THR A 164 14.16 -3.49 13.41
N ASP A 165 14.34 -2.54 12.50
CA ASP A 165 14.11 -1.11 12.77
C ASP A 165 12.73 -0.63 12.33
N ILE A 166 12.25 -1.11 11.18
CA ILE A 166 10.99 -0.64 10.57
C ILE A 166 10.19 -1.85 10.06
N ILE A 167 8.92 -1.89 10.41
CA ILE A 167 7.94 -2.80 9.81
C ILE A 167 6.98 -1.96 8.97
N ILE A 168 6.76 -2.37 7.73
CA ILE A 168 5.77 -1.79 6.82
C ILE A 168 4.68 -2.84 6.61
N ILE A 169 3.48 -2.59 7.14
CA ILE A 169 2.31 -3.43 6.88
C ILE A 169 1.71 -2.95 5.57
N SER A 170 2.09 -3.60 4.46
CA SER A 170 1.77 -3.14 3.12
C SER A 170 0.57 -3.84 2.49
N THR A 171 0.22 -5.03 2.98
CA THR A 171 -1.00 -5.73 2.56
C THR A 171 -1.74 -6.25 3.79
N ALA A 172 -3.02 -5.92 3.89
CA ALA A 172 -3.86 -6.31 5.02
C ALA A 172 -4.32 -7.77 4.92
N HIS A 173 -3.39 -8.72 5.11
CA HIS A 173 -3.76 -10.13 5.28
C HIS A 173 -4.42 -10.36 6.63
N SER A 174 -5.45 -11.18 6.66
CA SER A 174 -6.17 -11.50 7.92
C SER A 174 -5.26 -12.11 8.98
N SER A 175 -4.22 -12.87 8.56
CA SER A 175 -3.21 -13.45 9.44
C SER A 175 -2.39 -12.40 10.21
N TYR A 176 -2.27 -11.18 9.70
CA TYR A 176 -1.56 -10.10 10.39
C TYR A 176 -2.37 -9.47 11.54
N ASN A 177 -3.65 -9.79 11.62
CA ASN A 177 -4.54 -9.33 12.70
C ASN A 177 -4.55 -10.32 13.88
N SER A 178 -3.41 -10.97 14.16
CA SER A 178 -3.27 -11.99 15.18
C SER A 178 -2.61 -11.44 16.44
N GLU A 179 -3.05 -11.94 17.62
CA GLU A 179 -2.39 -11.62 18.89
C GLU A 179 -0.92 -12.06 18.90
N GLU A 180 -0.60 -13.12 18.16
CA GLU A 180 0.77 -13.61 18.01
C GLU A 180 1.67 -12.57 17.35
N LEU A 181 1.28 -12.01 16.18
CA LEU A 181 2.06 -10.98 15.50
C LEU A 181 2.20 -9.72 16.38
N ILE A 182 1.11 -9.28 17.01
CA ILE A 182 1.13 -8.12 17.90
C ILE A 182 2.13 -8.35 19.04
N SER A 183 2.10 -9.52 19.67
CA SER A 183 3.03 -9.87 20.75
C SER A 183 4.49 -9.90 20.27
N LYS A 184 4.75 -10.48 19.09
CA LYS A 184 6.09 -10.49 18.48
C LYS A 184 6.61 -9.08 18.24
N ILE A 185 5.79 -8.21 17.64
CA ILE A 185 6.15 -6.82 17.37
C ILE A 185 6.43 -6.03 18.66
N LEU A 186 5.61 -6.20 19.70
CA LEU A 186 5.79 -5.53 20.99
C LEU A 186 7.09 -5.94 21.69
N CYS A 187 7.63 -7.12 21.38
CA CYS A 187 8.91 -7.59 21.91
C CYS A 187 10.13 -7.00 21.18
N LEU A 188 9.94 -6.28 20.07
CA LEU A 188 11.04 -5.71 19.29
C LEU A 188 11.44 -4.33 19.85
N PRO A 189 12.63 -4.17 20.44
CA PRO A 189 12.97 -3.02 21.29
C PRO A 189 13.15 -1.71 20.52
N ARG A 190 13.40 -1.77 19.21
CA ARG A 190 13.71 -0.60 18.36
C ARG A 190 12.70 -0.39 17.25
N CYS A 191 11.80 -1.34 17.06
CA CYS A 191 10.95 -1.38 15.89
C CYS A 191 9.91 -0.25 15.90
N LYS A 192 9.74 0.36 14.75
CA LYS A 192 8.65 1.28 14.45
C LYS A 192 7.80 0.72 13.33
N ILE A 193 6.50 0.98 13.39
CA ILE A 193 5.53 0.45 12.43
C ILE A 193 5.06 1.58 11.53
N PHE A 194 4.94 1.26 10.26
CA PHE A 194 4.20 2.02 9.26
C PHE A 194 3.05 1.15 8.75
N ASP A 195 1.82 1.57 9.03
CA ASP A 195 0.57 0.90 8.65
C ASP A 195 -0.31 1.88 7.85
#